data_4d1fcf3dbd7f0d89ae2a53d52c5e87b6
#
_entry.id   4d1fcf3dbd7f0d89ae2a53d52c5e87b6
#
_cell.length_a   1.000
_cell.length_b   1.000
_cell.length_c   1.000
_cell.angle_alpha   90.00
_cell.angle_beta   90.00
_cell.angle_gamma   90.00
#
_symmetry.space_group_name_H-M   'P 1'
#
loop_
_entity.id
_entity.type
_entity.pdbx_description
1 polymer ?
#
loop_
_entity_poly.entity_id
_entity_poly.type
_entity_poly.pdbx_seq_one_letter_code
_entity_poly.pdbx_strand_id
1 'polypeptide(L)'
;MSKTKIGHSVASGIISIAVLAVPALVLAQGGATILKPDETAKILPAAVFYCGQTATIQVRNSGGVKFADGHYVLATLVDTSGYSTGIAAKYQAYFITEVPIRIGGQRLAAGAYGIGFIAGNNFVVTDLGAHDVFTASSRRDPDLKRPMPLQVLPDPAQGFRLYEGRAYVVFER
;
A
#
# COMPACT_ATOMS: atom_id res chain seq x y z
N MET A 1 -42.79 -41.94 -68.63
CA MET A 1 -43.24 -41.04 -67.56
C MET A 1 -42.30 -41.26 -66.38
N SER A 2 -41.29 -40.41 -66.25
CA SER A 2 -40.26 -40.49 -65.21
C SER A 2 -40.43 -39.30 -64.30
N LYS A 3 -40.58 -39.55 -62.95
CA LYS A 3 -40.71 -38.54 -61.95
C LYS A 3 -39.34 -38.35 -61.25
N THR A 4 -38.69 -37.24 -61.52
CA THR A 4 -37.46 -36.79 -60.85
C THR A 4 -37.78 -36.27 -59.46
N LYS A 5 -37.23 -36.87 -58.40
CA LYS A 5 -37.22 -36.31 -57.02
C LYS A 5 -36.04 -35.41 -56.81
N ILE A 6 -36.28 -34.14 -56.48
CA ILE A 6 -35.28 -33.19 -56.07
C ILE A 6 -35.10 -33.34 -54.59
N GLY A 7 -33.91 -33.76 -54.14
CA GLY A 7 -33.52 -33.80 -52.74
C GLY A 7 -32.91 -32.44 -52.30
N HIS A 8 -33.51 -31.85 -51.32
CA HIS A 8 -32.95 -30.62 -50.68
C HIS A 8 -32.00 -31.04 -49.56
N SER A 9 -30.73 -30.80 -49.76
CA SER A 9 -29.69 -30.97 -48.74
C SER A 9 -29.63 -29.68 -47.92
N VAL A 10 -29.97 -29.76 -46.62
CA VAL A 10 -29.83 -28.67 -45.68
C VAL A 10 -28.46 -28.81 -45.02
N ALA A 11 -27.51 -27.97 -45.43
CA ALA A 11 -26.21 -27.89 -44.77
C ALA A 11 -26.35 -27.11 -43.45
N SER A 12 -26.24 -27.84 -42.34
CA SER A 12 -26.22 -27.27 -40.99
C SER A 12 -24.82 -26.77 -40.70
N GLY A 13 -24.61 -25.45 -40.81
CA GLY A 13 -23.34 -24.80 -40.46
C GLY A 13 -23.19 -24.66 -38.95
N ILE A 14 -22.26 -25.40 -38.36
CA ILE A 14 -21.86 -25.24 -36.94
C ILE A 14 -20.95 -24.04 -36.88
N ILE A 15 -21.42 -22.93 -36.28
CA ILE A 15 -20.60 -21.77 -35.96
C ILE A 15 -19.87 -22.09 -34.65
N SER A 16 -18.60 -22.45 -34.73
CA SER A 16 -17.71 -22.58 -33.56
C SER A 16 -17.28 -21.18 -33.09
N ILE A 17 -17.85 -20.72 -31.98
CA ILE A 17 -17.39 -19.52 -31.30
C ILE A 17 -16.12 -19.88 -30.54
N ALA A 18 -14.98 -19.47 -31.06
CA ALA A 18 -13.72 -19.54 -30.35
C ALA A 18 -13.70 -18.46 -29.27
N VAL A 19 -13.88 -18.85 -28.00
CA VAL A 19 -13.68 -17.98 -26.86
C VAL A 19 -12.17 -17.76 -26.71
N LEU A 20 -11.67 -16.62 -27.17
CA LEU A 20 -10.32 -16.15 -26.89
C LEU A 20 -10.22 -15.82 -25.39
N ALA A 21 -9.66 -16.74 -24.62
CA ALA A 21 -9.23 -16.46 -23.25
C ALA A 21 -8.08 -15.45 -23.31
N VAL A 22 -8.39 -14.20 -23.02
CA VAL A 22 -7.36 -13.16 -22.80
C VAL A 22 -6.68 -13.52 -21.48
N PRO A 23 -5.36 -13.84 -21.45
CA PRO A 23 -4.66 -14.02 -20.20
C PRO A 23 -4.68 -12.69 -19.45
N ALA A 24 -5.26 -12.66 -18.26
CA ALA A 24 -5.11 -11.54 -17.35
C ALA A 24 -3.61 -11.38 -17.09
N LEU A 25 -3.01 -10.33 -17.65
CA LEU A 25 -1.66 -9.92 -17.33
C LEU A 25 -1.67 -9.50 -15.86
N VAL A 26 -1.35 -10.42 -14.97
CA VAL A 26 -0.94 -10.09 -13.61
C VAL A 26 0.38 -9.35 -13.77
N LEU A 27 0.34 -8.03 -13.74
CA LEU A 27 1.53 -7.20 -13.62
C LEU A 27 2.19 -7.61 -12.30
N ALA A 28 3.16 -8.50 -12.38
CA ALA A 28 4.06 -8.78 -11.28
C ALA A 28 4.69 -7.44 -10.89
N GLN A 29 4.33 -6.92 -9.73
CA GLN A 29 4.98 -5.73 -9.15
C GLN A 29 6.41 -6.15 -8.83
N GLY A 30 7.29 -6.00 -9.81
CA GLY A 30 8.73 -6.23 -9.87
C GLY A 30 9.39 -6.91 -8.65
N GLY A 31 8.95 -8.13 -8.24
CA GLY A 31 9.60 -8.89 -7.18
C GLY A 31 9.50 -8.32 -5.76
N ALA A 32 8.68 -7.31 -5.51
CA ALA A 32 8.50 -6.76 -4.16
C ALA A 32 7.58 -7.64 -3.31
N THR A 33 7.93 -7.84 -2.04
CA THR A 33 7.17 -8.65 -1.06
C THR A 33 6.61 -7.75 0.02
N ILE A 34 5.30 -7.87 0.30
CA ILE A 34 4.65 -7.19 1.43
C ILE A 34 5.01 -7.94 2.71
N LEU A 35 5.49 -7.19 3.71
CA LEU A 35 5.87 -7.70 5.01
C LEU A 35 4.71 -7.56 6.01
N LYS A 36 4.44 -8.65 6.72
CA LYS A 36 3.48 -8.71 7.81
C LYS A 36 4.15 -8.35 9.16
N PRO A 37 3.37 -8.11 10.23
CA PRO A 37 3.92 -7.78 11.54
C PRO A 37 4.99 -8.75 12.08
N ASP A 38 4.84 -10.06 11.86
CA ASP A 38 5.81 -11.06 12.30
C ASP A 38 7.16 -10.98 11.57
N GLU A 39 7.15 -10.43 10.36
CA GLU A 39 8.35 -10.21 9.55
C GLU A 39 9.00 -8.88 9.88
N THR A 40 8.19 -7.82 10.03
CA THR A 40 8.68 -6.48 10.43
C THR A 40 9.23 -6.47 11.84
N ALA A 41 8.69 -7.30 12.76
CA ALA A 41 9.18 -7.47 14.12
C ALA A 41 10.66 -7.92 14.20
N LYS A 42 11.16 -8.59 13.18
CA LYS A 42 12.56 -9.04 13.09
C LYS A 42 13.52 -7.95 12.63
N ILE A 43 12.98 -6.85 12.10
CA ILE A 43 13.75 -5.78 11.46
C ILE A 43 13.66 -4.48 12.28
N LEU A 44 12.45 -4.15 12.76
CA LEU A 44 12.19 -2.92 13.51
C LEU A 44 12.78 -3.00 14.93
N PRO A 45 13.38 -1.92 15.43
CA PRO A 45 13.81 -1.82 16.83
C PRO A 45 12.60 -1.73 17.76
N ALA A 46 12.77 -2.06 19.04
CA ALA A 46 11.69 -1.98 20.04
C ALA A 46 11.19 -0.54 20.30
N ALA A 47 12.04 0.45 20.06
CA ALA A 47 11.75 1.87 20.24
C ALA A 47 12.47 2.69 19.18
N VAL A 48 11.93 3.87 18.89
CA VAL A 48 12.43 4.79 17.86
C VAL A 48 12.60 6.19 18.44
N PHE A 49 13.58 6.93 17.94
CA PHE A 49 13.81 8.33 18.32
C PHE A 49 12.98 9.26 17.45
N TYR A 50 12.31 10.21 18.10
CA TYR A 50 11.55 11.26 17.42
C TYR A 50 11.40 12.49 18.32
N CYS A 51 11.66 13.68 17.79
CA CYS A 51 11.49 14.96 18.49
C CYS A 51 12.10 14.99 19.91
N GLY A 52 13.38 14.60 20.00
CA GLY A 52 14.16 14.69 21.25
C GLY A 52 13.91 13.57 22.26
N GLN A 53 13.06 12.61 21.98
CA GLN A 53 12.76 11.52 22.90
C GLN A 53 12.57 10.18 22.17
N THR A 54 12.47 9.11 22.95
CA THR A 54 12.27 7.75 22.44
C THR A 54 10.85 7.29 22.72
N ALA A 55 10.20 6.71 21.72
CA ALA A 55 8.88 6.11 21.81
C ALA A 55 8.93 4.62 21.51
N THR A 56 8.15 3.84 22.24
CA THR A 56 7.97 2.41 21.98
C THR A 56 7.14 2.19 20.73
N ILE A 57 7.52 1.24 19.89
CA ILE A 57 6.73 0.89 18.71
C ILE A 57 5.64 -0.13 19.06
N GLN A 58 4.56 -0.10 18.30
CA GLN A 58 3.49 -1.08 18.35
C GLN A 58 3.69 -2.12 17.23
N VAL A 59 4.61 -3.03 17.39
CA VAL A 59 5.06 -3.98 16.36
C VAL A 59 3.90 -4.77 15.70
N ARG A 60 2.82 -5.06 16.43
CA ARG A 60 1.62 -5.73 15.89
C ARG A 60 0.87 -4.84 14.88
N ASN A 61 1.08 -3.55 14.96
CA ASN A 61 0.52 -2.53 14.08
C ASN A 61 1.64 -1.99 13.19
N SER A 62 2.29 -2.88 12.45
CA SER A 62 3.36 -2.58 11.52
C SER A 62 3.16 -3.29 10.19
N GLY A 63 3.82 -2.81 9.17
CA GLY A 63 3.83 -3.42 7.85
C GLY A 63 4.92 -2.78 7.00
N GLY A 64 5.14 -3.34 5.83
CA GLY A 64 6.16 -2.79 4.95
C GLY A 64 6.25 -3.53 3.63
N VAL A 65 7.26 -3.17 2.88
CA VAL A 65 7.61 -3.79 1.60
C VAL A 65 9.11 -4.05 1.58
N LYS A 66 9.49 -5.24 1.15
CA LYS A 66 10.85 -5.57 0.75
C LYS A 66 10.92 -5.59 -0.76
N PHE A 67 11.74 -4.75 -1.36
CA PHE A 67 11.97 -4.72 -2.80
C PHE A 67 12.91 -5.86 -3.24
N ALA A 68 12.93 -6.15 -4.54
CA ALA A 68 13.74 -7.23 -5.12
C ALA A 68 15.25 -7.05 -4.88
N ASP A 69 15.72 -5.83 -4.76
CA ASP A 69 17.11 -5.49 -4.46
C ASP A 69 17.46 -5.56 -2.95
N GLY A 70 16.51 -5.98 -2.12
CA GLY A 70 16.69 -6.17 -0.69
C GLY A 70 16.37 -4.96 0.18
N HIS A 71 16.12 -3.77 -0.38
CA HIS A 71 15.78 -2.56 0.38
C HIS A 71 14.34 -2.60 0.92
N TYR A 72 14.12 -1.87 1.99
CA TYR A 72 12.86 -1.85 2.71
C TYR A 72 12.16 -0.49 2.68
N VAL A 73 10.83 -0.55 2.73
CA VAL A 73 9.96 0.51 3.25
C VAL A 73 9.17 -0.09 4.40
N LEU A 74 9.25 0.52 5.58
CA LEU A 74 8.64 0.00 6.81
C LEU A 74 7.83 1.09 7.49
N ALA A 75 6.71 0.71 8.10
CA ALA A 75 5.89 1.58 8.92
C ALA A 75 5.43 0.85 10.18
N THR A 76 5.36 1.56 11.30
CA THR A 76 4.84 1.04 12.56
C THR A 76 4.17 2.13 13.36
N LEU A 77 3.04 1.82 13.99
CA LEU A 77 2.47 2.74 14.98
C LEU A 77 3.42 2.88 16.16
N VAL A 78 3.38 4.03 16.81
CA VAL A 78 4.18 4.36 18.00
C VAL A 78 3.30 4.71 19.18
N ASP A 79 3.82 4.57 20.38
CA ASP A 79 3.20 5.12 21.59
C ASP A 79 3.50 6.61 21.67
N THR A 80 2.48 7.41 21.44
CA THR A 80 2.60 8.89 21.43
C THR A 80 2.27 9.54 22.77
N SER A 81 2.04 8.77 23.83
CA SER A 81 1.61 9.28 25.14
C SER A 81 2.61 10.26 25.79
N GLY A 82 3.88 10.16 25.44
CA GLY A 82 4.94 11.06 25.91
C GLY A 82 5.07 12.38 25.14
N TYR A 83 4.32 12.58 24.05
CA TYR A 83 4.42 13.77 23.21
C TYR A 83 3.32 14.78 23.51
N SER A 84 3.60 16.06 23.20
CA SER A 84 2.56 17.09 23.25
C SER A 84 1.41 16.75 22.28
N THR A 85 0.20 17.24 22.58
CA THR A 85 -0.99 17.02 21.74
C THR A 85 -0.76 17.43 20.29
N GLY A 86 -0.04 18.54 20.05
CA GLY A 86 0.26 19.01 18.69
C GLY A 86 1.17 18.07 17.91
N ILE A 87 2.16 17.46 18.58
CA ILE A 87 3.05 16.46 17.96
C ILE A 87 2.27 15.15 17.76
N ALA A 88 1.60 14.64 18.78
CA ALA A 88 0.85 13.40 18.71
C ALA A 88 -0.25 13.43 17.63
N ALA A 89 -0.81 14.58 17.31
CA ALA A 89 -1.80 14.73 16.24
C ALA A 89 -1.22 14.46 14.83
N LYS A 90 0.08 14.68 14.64
CA LYS A 90 0.78 14.51 13.35
C LYS A 90 1.68 13.28 13.31
N TYR A 91 2.17 12.85 14.47
CA TYR A 91 3.07 11.71 14.60
C TYR A 91 2.31 10.52 15.19
N GLN A 92 1.73 9.69 14.33
CA GLN A 92 0.99 8.50 14.70
C GLN A 92 1.80 7.23 14.45
N ALA A 93 2.63 7.27 13.40
CA ALA A 93 3.49 6.16 13.03
C ALA A 93 4.90 6.64 12.67
N TYR A 94 5.86 5.74 12.85
CA TYR A 94 7.23 5.86 12.37
C TYR A 94 7.34 5.21 11.00
N PHE A 95 7.97 5.89 10.06
CA PHE A 95 8.09 5.47 8.68
C PHE A 95 9.56 5.51 8.25
N ILE A 96 10.05 4.40 7.70
CA ILE A 96 11.42 4.28 7.20
C ILE A 96 11.35 3.91 5.73
N THR A 97 12.13 4.58 4.90
CA THR A 97 12.40 4.18 3.52
C THR A 97 13.90 4.16 3.26
N GLU A 98 14.44 3.03 2.82
CA GLU A 98 15.86 2.88 2.48
C GLU A 98 16.18 3.37 1.07
N VAL A 99 15.17 3.68 0.29
CA VAL A 99 15.29 4.17 -1.09
C VAL A 99 14.38 5.38 -1.30
N PRO A 100 14.68 6.27 -2.24
CA PRO A 100 13.74 7.31 -2.63
C PRO A 100 12.44 6.69 -3.16
N ILE A 101 11.30 7.23 -2.73
CA ILE A 101 9.97 6.81 -3.15
C ILE A 101 9.11 8.02 -3.53
N ARG A 102 7.96 7.74 -4.15
CA ARG A 102 6.84 8.69 -4.20
C ARG A 102 5.78 8.22 -3.22
N ILE A 103 5.26 9.11 -2.40
CA ILE A 103 4.17 8.83 -1.46
C ILE A 103 3.17 9.99 -1.47
N GLY A 104 1.89 9.68 -1.66
CA GLY A 104 0.87 10.71 -1.86
C GLY A 104 1.14 11.62 -3.06
N GLY A 105 1.87 11.14 -4.08
CA GLY A 105 2.31 11.91 -5.25
C GLY A 105 3.56 12.78 -5.02
N GLN A 106 4.05 12.90 -3.79
CA GLN A 106 5.24 13.67 -3.43
C GLN A 106 6.48 12.79 -3.41
N ARG A 107 7.65 13.35 -3.77
CA ARG A 107 8.94 12.65 -3.66
C ARG A 107 9.41 12.69 -2.21
N LEU A 108 9.84 11.53 -1.69
CA LEU A 108 10.42 11.38 -0.38
C LEU A 108 11.80 10.71 -0.52
N ALA A 109 12.84 11.33 0.02
CA ALA A 109 14.18 10.75 0.03
C ALA A 109 14.24 9.53 0.95
N ALA A 110 15.29 8.72 0.82
CA ALA A 110 15.61 7.71 1.81
C ALA A 110 15.82 8.37 3.18
N GLY A 111 15.26 7.76 4.23
CA GLY A 111 15.32 8.32 5.58
C GLY A 111 14.29 7.76 6.53
N ALA A 112 14.25 8.35 7.73
CA ALA A 112 13.27 8.04 8.76
C ALA A 112 12.40 9.28 9.05
N TYR A 113 11.11 9.06 9.22
CA TYR A 113 10.09 10.10 9.24
C TYR A 113 9.01 9.79 10.27
N GLY A 114 8.36 10.83 10.79
CA GLY A 114 7.07 10.73 11.40
C GLY A 114 5.97 10.87 10.34
N ILE A 115 4.90 10.11 10.48
CA ILE A 115 3.73 10.22 9.60
C ILE A 115 2.45 10.20 10.40
N GLY A 116 1.39 10.80 9.84
CA GLY A 116 0.05 10.75 10.41
C GLY A 116 -1.04 11.04 9.39
N PHE A 117 -2.20 10.46 9.61
CA PHE A 117 -3.43 10.77 8.90
C PHE A 117 -4.24 11.78 9.72
N ILE A 118 -4.33 12.99 9.23
CA ILE A 118 -4.93 14.11 9.95
C ILE A 118 -6.27 14.55 9.35
N ALA A 119 -6.98 15.42 10.04
CA ALA A 119 -8.28 15.91 9.60
C ALA A 119 -8.27 16.48 8.17
N GLY A 120 -9.41 16.43 7.48
CA GLY A 120 -9.55 16.91 6.11
C GLY A 120 -9.03 15.95 5.04
N ASN A 121 -8.90 14.65 5.34
CA ASN A 121 -8.32 13.64 4.46
C ASN A 121 -6.88 14.02 4.04
N ASN A 122 -6.10 14.46 5.01
CA ASN A 122 -4.70 14.78 4.79
C ASN A 122 -3.79 13.71 5.40
N PHE A 123 -2.66 13.52 4.75
CA PHE A 123 -1.53 12.71 5.19
C PHE A 123 -0.32 13.62 5.33
N VAL A 124 0.28 13.66 6.50
CA VAL A 124 1.44 14.50 6.78
C VAL A 124 2.67 13.64 6.97
N VAL A 125 3.80 14.11 6.43
CA VAL A 125 5.13 13.56 6.66
C VAL A 125 5.97 14.64 7.37
N THR A 126 6.61 14.24 8.47
CA THR A 126 7.48 15.11 9.26
C THR A 126 8.88 14.51 9.33
N ASP A 127 9.88 15.36 9.51
CA ASP A 127 11.24 14.92 9.84
C ASP A 127 11.32 14.47 11.32
N LEU A 128 12.48 13.96 11.74
CA LEU A 128 12.70 13.53 13.14
C LEU A 128 12.71 14.69 14.15
N GLY A 129 12.75 15.93 13.70
CA GLY A 129 12.61 17.15 14.51
C GLY A 129 11.15 17.61 14.64
N ALA A 130 10.18 16.86 14.08
CA ALA A 130 8.77 17.20 14.02
C ALA A 130 8.42 18.39 13.09
N HIS A 131 9.30 18.76 12.15
CA HIS A 131 8.97 19.76 11.14
C HIS A 131 8.26 19.08 9.96
N ASP A 132 7.24 19.77 9.43
CA ASP A 132 6.50 19.26 8.29
C ASP A 132 7.39 19.23 7.03
N VAL A 133 7.58 18.05 6.45
CA VAL A 133 8.27 17.89 5.16
C VAL A 133 7.30 18.19 4.02
N PHE A 134 6.11 17.59 4.08
CA PHE A 134 4.98 17.93 3.21
C PHE A 134 3.66 17.37 3.77
N THR A 135 2.57 17.84 3.19
CA THR A 135 1.22 17.28 3.36
C THR A 135 0.69 16.84 1.99
N ALA A 136 0.06 15.68 1.93
CA ALA A 136 -0.58 15.12 0.74
C ALA A 136 -2.03 14.73 1.05
N SER A 137 -2.84 14.57 0.00
CA SER A 137 -4.20 14.06 0.18
C SER A 137 -4.19 12.57 0.50
N SER A 138 -4.89 12.15 1.54
CA SER A 138 -5.24 10.76 1.80
C SER A 138 -6.60 10.42 1.20
N ARG A 139 -6.84 9.13 0.99
CA ARG A 139 -8.10 8.59 0.51
C ARG A 139 -8.70 7.68 1.57
N ARG A 140 -9.98 7.36 1.39
CA ARG A 140 -10.69 6.42 2.25
C ARG A 140 -11.18 5.24 1.42
N ASP A 141 -10.97 4.03 1.93
CA ASP A 141 -11.42 2.77 1.32
C ASP A 141 -12.60 2.21 2.12
N PRO A 142 -13.86 2.46 1.68
CA PRO A 142 -15.04 1.94 2.36
C PRO A 142 -15.18 0.43 2.23
N ASP A 143 -14.63 -0.16 1.15
CA ASP A 143 -14.78 -1.57 0.80
C ASP A 143 -13.72 -2.47 1.47
N LEU A 144 -12.76 -1.89 2.19
CA LEU A 144 -11.73 -2.64 2.90
C LEU A 144 -12.37 -3.55 3.95
N LYS A 145 -12.33 -4.86 3.71
CA LYS A 145 -13.05 -5.87 4.53
C LYS A 145 -12.49 -5.98 5.95
N ARG A 146 -11.17 -5.85 6.11
CA ARG A 146 -10.46 -6.01 7.40
C ARG A 146 -9.53 -4.82 7.63
N PRO A 147 -10.07 -3.67 8.09
CA PRO A 147 -9.23 -2.54 8.47
C PRO A 147 -8.40 -2.91 9.70
N MET A 148 -7.11 -2.70 9.63
CA MET A 148 -6.17 -2.82 10.75
C MET A 148 -5.71 -1.42 11.17
N PRO A 149 -5.23 -1.24 12.41
CA PRO A 149 -4.70 0.05 12.84
C PRO A 149 -3.63 0.59 11.90
N LEU A 150 -2.70 -0.27 11.46
CA LEU A 150 -1.77 0.02 10.38
C LEU A 150 -1.52 -1.24 9.56
N GLN A 151 -1.48 -1.11 8.22
CA GLN A 151 -1.13 -2.19 7.30
C GLN A 151 -0.67 -1.65 5.95
N VAL A 152 0.05 -2.49 5.21
CA VAL A 152 0.42 -2.24 3.82
C VAL A 152 -0.25 -3.29 2.94
N LEU A 153 -0.89 -2.85 1.86
CA LEU A 153 -1.51 -3.71 0.85
C LEU A 153 -1.07 -3.29 -0.56
N PRO A 154 -1.17 -4.17 -1.57
CA PRO A 154 -0.88 -3.79 -2.94
C PRO A 154 -1.92 -2.78 -3.42
N ASP A 155 -1.51 -1.78 -4.20
CA ASP A 155 -2.43 -0.93 -4.94
C ASP A 155 -2.83 -1.61 -6.25
N PRO A 156 -4.12 -1.63 -6.63
CA PRO A 156 -4.58 -2.26 -7.87
C PRO A 156 -3.99 -1.67 -9.15
N ALA A 157 -3.63 -0.38 -9.13
CA ALA A 157 -3.05 0.30 -10.28
C ALA A 157 -1.53 0.15 -10.30
N GLN A 158 -0.86 0.59 -9.24
CA GLN A 158 0.59 0.54 -9.14
C GLN A 158 1.05 0.82 -7.70
N GLY A 159 2.13 0.15 -7.26
CA GLY A 159 2.73 0.38 -5.96
C GLY A 159 1.93 -0.22 -4.80
N PHE A 160 1.88 0.48 -3.69
CA PHE A 160 1.36 -0.02 -2.44
C PHE A 160 0.51 1.04 -1.75
N ARG A 161 -0.46 0.59 -0.95
CA ARG A 161 -1.25 1.44 -0.06
C ARG A 161 -0.77 1.27 1.37
N LEU A 162 -0.40 2.36 2.01
CA LEU A 162 -0.23 2.43 3.44
C LEU A 162 -1.55 2.86 4.07
N TYR A 163 -2.10 2.03 4.92
CA TYR A 163 -3.37 2.26 5.60
C TYR A 163 -3.18 2.58 7.09
N GLU A 164 -4.02 3.49 7.58
CA GLU A 164 -4.39 3.60 8.99
C GLU A 164 -5.92 3.47 9.08
N GLY A 165 -6.37 2.36 9.65
CA GLY A 165 -7.78 2.00 9.60
C GLY A 165 -8.28 1.86 8.17
N ARG A 166 -9.13 2.81 7.71
CA ARG A 166 -9.63 2.88 6.34
C ARG A 166 -9.03 4.03 5.52
N ALA A 167 -8.32 4.94 6.15
CA ALA A 167 -7.57 5.97 5.45
C ALA A 167 -6.32 5.36 4.82
N TYR A 168 -5.94 5.81 3.63
CA TYR A 168 -4.73 5.33 2.97
C TYR A 168 -4.08 6.39 2.10
N VAL A 169 -2.81 6.19 1.87
CA VAL A 169 -2.00 6.90 0.88
C VAL A 169 -1.28 5.87 0.00
N VAL A 170 -1.12 6.19 -1.28
CA VAL A 170 -0.36 5.32 -2.20
C VAL A 170 1.10 5.70 -2.16
N PHE A 171 1.99 4.71 -2.16
CA PHE A 171 3.41 4.89 -2.37
C PHE A 171 3.96 3.92 -3.42
N GLU A 172 4.99 4.35 -4.10
CA GLU A 172 5.68 3.63 -5.17
C GLU A 172 7.17 3.99 -5.20
N ARG A 173 7.96 3.15 -5.80
CA ARG A 173 9.38 3.38 -6.04
C ARG A 173 9.65 3.86 -7.46
#